data_fd8abd4986ea4a57b039f681a29a57ef
#
_entry.id   fd8abd4986ea4a57b039f681a29a57ef
#
_cell.length_a   1.000
_cell.length_b   1.000
_cell.length_c   1.000
_cell.angle_alpha   90.00
_cell.angle_beta   90.00
_cell.angle_gamma   90.00
#
_symmetry.space_group_name_H-M   'P 1'
#
loop_
_entity.id
_entity.type
_entity.pdbx_description
1 polymer ?
#
loop_
_entity_poly.entity_id
_entity_poly.type
_entity_poly.pdbx_seq_one_letter_code
_entity_poly.pdbx_strand_id
1 'polypeptide(L)'
;MTRILFICWGNICRSPAAELLFTDLARRAGREGDFFAASAGVSDEEEGNGIYPPMRRLLEARGLDCSQHAARMLRRRDYGDYDLLVCMDEATIGRTRRFFGGDPEDKIRNLLDYAGRPGEEIDDPWYTREFDFALQEIDCGCRALFEALSGGAGTLDLSSCREREALYAVLRRDMGLPDWSGSNLDALWDVLTDPEYRGKRFRLILPPEDSPLGSYANLVRETFREAGALDGDEAF
;
A
#
# COMPACT_ATOMS: atom_id res chain seq x y z
N MET A 1 10.69 9.85 1.52
CA MET A 1 9.31 9.86 2.07
C MET A 1 8.37 10.21 0.93
N THR A 2 7.57 9.24 0.48
CA THR A 2 6.58 9.43 -0.59
C THR A 2 5.35 10.15 -0.05
N ARG A 3 4.94 11.22 -0.71
CA ARG A 3 3.80 12.06 -0.32
C ARG A 3 2.59 11.77 -1.20
N ILE A 4 1.47 11.35 -0.60
CA ILE A 4 0.26 10.90 -1.30
C ILE A 4 -0.89 11.81 -0.91
N LEU A 5 -1.64 12.30 -1.90
CA LEU A 5 -2.87 13.04 -1.69
C LEU A 5 -4.05 12.25 -2.24
N PHE A 6 -4.93 11.77 -1.35
CA PHE A 6 -6.18 11.13 -1.74
C PHE A 6 -7.25 12.19 -2.04
N ILE A 7 -7.97 12.00 -3.15
CA ILE A 7 -8.88 13.03 -3.68
C ILE A 7 -10.25 12.42 -3.96
N CYS A 8 -11.31 13.05 -3.46
CA CYS A 8 -12.69 12.74 -3.83
C CYS A 8 -13.48 14.04 -4.07
N TRP A 9 -14.83 13.99 -4.08
CA TRP A 9 -15.62 15.20 -4.32
C TRP A 9 -15.48 16.22 -3.18
N GLY A 10 -16.02 15.91 -2.00
CA GLY A 10 -16.16 16.88 -0.88
C GLY A 10 -15.14 16.68 0.24
N ASN A 11 -14.25 15.70 0.18
CA ASN A 11 -13.27 15.39 1.24
C ASN A 11 -13.90 15.06 2.61
N ILE A 12 -15.10 14.50 2.64
CA ILE A 12 -15.78 14.08 3.87
C ILE A 12 -16.07 12.58 3.96
N CYS A 13 -15.79 11.80 2.90
CA CYS A 13 -16.15 10.39 2.87
C CYS A 13 -15.00 9.52 2.35
N ARG A 14 -14.85 9.35 1.02
CA ARG A 14 -13.90 8.41 0.40
C ARG A 14 -12.44 8.78 0.63
N SER A 15 -12.03 10.00 0.32
CA SER A 15 -10.63 10.41 0.43
C SER A 15 -10.10 10.45 1.87
N PRO A 16 -10.84 10.92 2.91
CA PRO A 16 -10.35 10.82 4.27
C PRO A 16 -10.32 9.38 4.79
N ALA A 17 -11.22 8.50 4.32
CA ALA A 17 -11.15 7.08 4.64
C ALA A 17 -9.86 6.46 4.09
N ALA A 18 -9.49 6.78 2.84
CA ALA A 18 -8.25 6.32 2.23
C ALA A 18 -7.01 6.84 2.97
N GLU A 19 -6.98 8.13 3.35
CA GLU A 19 -5.91 8.73 4.15
C GLU A 19 -5.68 7.97 5.46
N LEU A 20 -6.75 7.74 6.23
CA LEU A 20 -6.67 7.07 7.53
C LEU A 20 -6.27 5.60 7.40
N LEU A 21 -6.86 4.87 6.44
CA LEU A 21 -6.52 3.47 6.18
C LEU A 21 -5.06 3.32 5.73
N PHE A 22 -4.60 4.13 4.79
CA PHE A 22 -3.23 4.07 4.31
C PHE A 22 -2.21 4.43 5.40
N THR A 23 -2.50 5.45 6.20
CA THR A 23 -1.67 5.85 7.34
C THR A 23 -1.57 4.72 8.38
N ASP A 24 -2.68 4.04 8.69
CA ASP A 24 -2.69 2.90 9.61
C ASP A 24 -1.93 1.70 9.05
N LEU A 25 -2.06 1.41 7.75
CA LEU A 25 -1.26 0.38 7.06
C LEU A 25 0.25 0.67 7.19
N ALA A 26 0.68 1.90 6.89
CA ALA A 26 2.07 2.30 7.01
C ALA A 26 2.58 2.15 8.45
N ARG A 27 1.78 2.58 9.44
CA ARG A 27 2.10 2.47 10.86
C ARG A 27 2.22 1.01 11.32
N ARG A 28 1.25 0.14 10.96
CA ARG A 28 1.29 -1.29 11.30
C ARG A 28 2.47 -2.01 10.67
N ALA A 29 2.92 -1.55 9.51
CA ALA A 29 4.09 -2.08 8.83
C ALA A 29 5.41 -1.47 9.36
N GLY A 30 5.39 -0.56 10.35
CA GLY A 30 6.58 0.13 10.86
C GLY A 30 7.24 1.04 9.81
N ARG A 31 6.46 1.55 8.87
CA ARG A 31 6.92 2.36 7.72
C ARG A 31 6.31 3.77 7.70
N GLU A 32 5.89 4.29 8.84
CA GLU A 32 5.33 5.65 8.97
C GLU A 32 6.31 6.75 8.55
N GLY A 33 7.62 6.48 8.61
CA GLY A 33 8.66 7.41 8.13
C GLY A 33 8.83 7.43 6.60
N ASP A 34 8.30 6.43 5.90
CA ASP A 34 8.46 6.30 4.44
C ASP A 34 7.36 7.03 3.67
N PHE A 35 6.20 7.23 4.30
CA PHE A 35 5.00 7.76 3.67
C PHE A 35 4.41 8.93 4.43
N PHE A 36 3.85 9.88 3.69
CA PHE A 36 2.97 10.92 4.19
C PHE A 36 1.69 10.90 3.38
N ALA A 37 0.56 10.64 4.02
CA ALA A 37 -0.75 10.65 3.41
C ALA A 37 -1.56 11.85 3.89
N ALA A 38 -2.32 12.43 2.98
CA ALA A 38 -3.30 13.49 3.26
C ALA A 38 -4.49 13.36 2.31
N SER A 39 -5.55 14.14 2.52
CA SER A 39 -6.69 14.15 1.61
C SER A 39 -7.20 15.55 1.28
N ALA A 40 -7.92 15.66 0.15
CA ALA A 40 -8.58 16.88 -0.30
C ALA A 40 -9.82 16.58 -1.14
N GLY A 41 -10.67 17.59 -1.35
CA GLY A 41 -11.82 17.56 -2.26
C GLY A 41 -11.57 18.35 -3.54
N VAL A 42 -12.31 18.03 -4.60
CA VAL A 42 -12.38 18.86 -5.80
C VAL A 42 -13.45 19.97 -5.69
N SER A 43 -14.26 19.95 -4.62
CA SER A 43 -15.29 20.93 -4.26
C SER A 43 -14.99 21.53 -2.89
N ASP A 44 -15.41 22.77 -2.67
CA ASP A 44 -15.32 23.50 -1.40
C ASP A 44 -16.63 23.45 -0.59
N GLU A 45 -17.67 22.75 -1.09
CA GLU A 45 -18.99 22.67 -0.44
C GLU A 45 -18.95 22.18 1.00
N GLU A 46 -17.97 21.33 1.32
CA GLU A 46 -17.82 20.70 2.64
C GLU A 46 -16.62 21.25 3.43
N GLU A 47 -16.03 22.36 3.02
CA GLU A 47 -14.81 22.88 3.65
C GLU A 47 -14.97 23.09 5.17
N GLY A 48 -14.06 22.53 5.97
CA GLY A 48 -14.10 22.57 7.43
C GLY A 48 -14.92 21.47 8.10
N ASN A 49 -15.74 20.73 7.35
CA ASN A 49 -16.54 19.65 7.89
C ASN A 49 -15.70 18.41 8.25
N GLY A 50 -16.11 17.69 9.30
CA GLY A 50 -15.53 16.39 9.64
C GLY A 50 -15.98 15.27 8.72
N ILE A 51 -15.49 14.07 8.97
CA ILE A 51 -15.88 12.88 8.20
C ILE A 51 -17.38 12.63 8.36
N TYR A 52 -18.06 12.35 7.23
CA TYR A 52 -19.49 12.08 7.18
C TYR A 52 -19.90 10.95 8.14
N PRO A 53 -20.93 11.14 8.99
CA PRO A 53 -21.19 10.25 10.12
C PRO A 53 -21.31 8.75 9.81
N PRO A 54 -21.92 8.28 8.70
CA PRO A 54 -21.91 6.85 8.35
C PRO A 54 -20.49 6.29 8.14
N MET A 55 -19.65 6.97 7.36
CA MET A 55 -18.26 6.56 7.12
C MET A 55 -17.42 6.66 8.40
N ARG A 56 -17.60 7.72 9.17
CA ARG A 56 -16.92 7.92 10.45
C ARG A 56 -17.15 6.75 11.41
N ARG A 57 -18.41 6.28 11.57
CA ARG A 57 -18.72 5.12 12.43
C ARG A 57 -17.97 3.85 12.02
N LEU A 58 -17.84 3.61 10.71
CA LEU A 58 -17.13 2.44 10.18
C LEU A 58 -15.62 2.52 10.43
N LEU A 59 -15.04 3.70 10.30
CA LEU A 59 -13.61 3.93 10.57
C LEU A 59 -13.32 3.83 12.07
N GLU A 60 -14.14 4.44 12.93
CA GLU A 60 -14.03 4.34 14.39
C GLU A 60 -14.20 2.90 14.88
N ALA A 61 -15.08 2.10 14.27
CA ALA A 61 -15.23 0.67 14.56
C ALA A 61 -13.96 -0.14 14.21
N ARG A 62 -13.13 0.34 13.31
CA ARG A 62 -11.79 -0.21 12.98
C ARG A 62 -10.68 0.36 13.87
N GLY A 63 -11.00 1.21 14.85
CA GLY A 63 -10.04 1.84 15.76
C GLY A 63 -9.29 3.03 15.19
N LEU A 64 -9.79 3.63 14.09
CA LEU A 64 -9.16 4.80 13.47
C LEU A 64 -9.70 6.09 14.08
N ASP A 65 -8.80 7.04 14.42
CA ASP A 65 -9.19 8.34 14.95
C ASP A 65 -9.59 9.30 13.84
N CYS A 66 -10.85 9.67 13.83
CA CYS A 66 -11.44 10.59 12.87
C CYS A 66 -11.49 12.05 13.37
N SER A 67 -11.05 12.32 14.58
CA SER A 67 -11.30 13.60 15.28
C SER A 67 -10.53 14.80 14.69
N GLN A 68 -9.40 14.54 14.05
CA GLN A 68 -8.51 15.57 13.52
C GLN A 68 -8.84 15.97 12.06
N HIS A 69 -9.76 15.26 11.41
CA HIS A 69 -10.09 15.55 10.03
C HIS A 69 -10.97 16.79 9.90
N ALA A 70 -10.55 17.69 9.01
CA ALA A 70 -11.33 18.82 8.52
C ALA A 70 -11.20 18.87 6.99
N ALA A 71 -12.33 18.77 6.30
CA ALA A 71 -12.37 18.77 4.85
C ALA A 71 -11.74 20.04 4.27
N ARG A 72 -10.99 19.90 3.21
CA ARG A 72 -10.37 21.00 2.48
C ARG A 72 -10.47 20.81 0.96
N MET A 73 -10.55 21.88 0.23
CA MET A 73 -10.41 21.85 -1.21
C MET A 73 -8.96 21.72 -1.65
N LEU A 74 -8.73 21.22 -2.90
CA LEU A 74 -7.44 21.24 -3.58
C LEU A 74 -6.86 22.66 -3.65
N ARG A 75 -5.54 22.76 -3.51
CA ARG A 75 -4.76 24.00 -3.67
C ARG A 75 -3.78 23.84 -4.83
N ARG A 76 -3.49 24.93 -5.56
CA ARG A 76 -2.56 24.89 -6.71
C ARG A 76 -1.20 24.27 -6.38
N ARG A 77 -0.68 24.52 -5.17
CA ARG A 77 0.59 23.96 -4.69
C ARG A 77 0.57 22.46 -4.48
N ASP A 78 -0.62 21.84 -4.27
CA ASP A 78 -0.72 20.40 -3.99
C ASP A 78 -0.11 19.57 -5.13
N TYR A 79 -0.14 20.05 -6.39
CA TYR A 79 0.52 19.36 -7.51
C TYR A 79 2.03 19.24 -7.32
N GLY A 80 2.71 20.26 -6.80
CA GLY A 80 4.15 20.22 -6.50
C GLY A 80 4.50 19.62 -5.15
N ASP A 81 3.55 19.65 -4.19
CA ASP A 81 3.80 19.20 -2.82
C ASP A 81 3.65 17.67 -2.64
N TYR A 82 3.00 16.97 -3.59
CA TYR A 82 2.72 15.53 -3.51
C TYR A 82 3.30 14.78 -4.71
N ASP A 83 3.80 13.56 -4.45
CA ASP A 83 4.35 12.67 -5.47
C ASP A 83 3.25 11.91 -6.22
N LEU A 84 2.13 11.61 -5.53
CA LEU A 84 0.95 10.95 -6.08
C LEU A 84 -0.33 11.69 -5.71
N LEU A 85 -1.24 11.79 -6.66
CA LEU A 85 -2.59 12.33 -6.53
C LEU A 85 -3.59 11.23 -6.86
N VAL A 86 -4.17 10.61 -5.82
CA VAL A 86 -4.95 9.36 -5.97
C VAL A 86 -6.43 9.66 -5.84
N CYS A 87 -7.16 9.49 -6.93
CA CYS A 87 -8.58 9.76 -7.07
C CYS A 87 -9.43 8.49 -6.89
N MET A 88 -10.72 8.65 -6.61
CA MET A 88 -11.66 7.56 -6.35
C MET A 88 -12.48 7.16 -7.57
N ASP A 89 -12.61 8.05 -8.55
CA ASP A 89 -13.41 7.88 -9.74
C ASP A 89 -12.90 8.75 -10.90
N GLU A 90 -13.33 8.48 -12.12
CA GLU A 90 -12.90 9.21 -13.32
C GLU A 90 -13.39 10.67 -13.32
N ALA A 91 -14.56 10.92 -12.73
CA ALA A 91 -15.08 12.28 -12.59
C ALA A 91 -14.16 13.15 -11.75
N THR A 92 -13.62 12.60 -10.67
CA THR A 92 -12.64 13.25 -9.78
C THR A 92 -11.29 13.42 -10.50
N ILE A 93 -10.81 12.42 -11.25
CA ILE A 93 -9.62 12.53 -12.11
C ILE A 93 -9.75 13.68 -13.09
N GLY A 94 -10.85 13.72 -13.84
CA GLY A 94 -11.08 14.75 -14.83
C GLY A 94 -11.15 16.17 -14.24
N ARG A 95 -11.71 16.32 -13.02
CA ARG A 95 -11.74 17.60 -12.31
C ARG A 95 -10.36 17.98 -11.78
N THR A 96 -9.63 17.03 -11.20
CA THR A 96 -8.27 17.23 -10.71
C THR A 96 -7.32 17.66 -11.83
N ARG A 97 -7.34 16.98 -12.97
CA ARG A 97 -6.57 17.38 -14.16
C ARG A 97 -6.95 18.79 -14.64
N ARG A 98 -8.23 19.11 -14.70
CA ARG A 98 -8.69 20.48 -15.06
C ARG A 98 -8.23 21.52 -14.05
N PHE A 99 -8.32 21.23 -12.76
CA PHE A 99 -7.90 22.14 -11.70
C PHE A 99 -6.42 22.48 -11.82
N PHE A 100 -5.54 21.52 -12.10
CA PHE A 100 -4.10 21.75 -12.25
C PHE A 100 -3.69 22.24 -13.64
N GLY A 101 -4.56 22.15 -14.64
CA GLY A 101 -4.25 22.53 -16.04
C GLY A 101 -3.55 21.41 -16.81
N GLY A 102 -3.64 20.17 -16.35
CA GLY A 102 -3.05 18.98 -16.94
C GLY A 102 -2.43 18.07 -15.89
N ASP A 103 -1.70 17.07 -16.36
CA ASP A 103 -0.93 16.13 -15.54
C ASP A 103 0.42 15.82 -16.20
N PRO A 104 1.33 16.80 -16.29
CA PRO A 104 2.60 16.65 -17.03
C PRO A 104 3.56 15.63 -16.40
N GLU A 105 3.43 15.34 -15.12
CA GLU A 105 4.25 14.38 -14.39
C GLU A 105 3.58 13.01 -14.28
N ASP A 106 2.39 12.85 -14.87
CA ASP A 106 1.63 11.60 -14.90
C ASP A 106 1.40 10.97 -13.50
N LYS A 107 1.05 11.82 -12.53
CA LYS A 107 0.89 11.41 -11.11
C LYS A 107 -0.54 11.37 -10.59
N ILE A 108 -1.54 11.71 -11.45
CA ILE A 108 -2.96 11.59 -11.12
C ILE A 108 -3.45 10.21 -11.54
N ARG A 109 -3.81 9.36 -10.56
CA ARG A 109 -4.18 7.96 -10.73
C ARG A 109 -5.51 7.63 -10.08
N ASN A 110 -6.16 6.56 -10.56
CA ASN A 110 -7.28 5.95 -9.85
C ASN A 110 -6.75 4.99 -8.75
N LEU A 111 -7.41 4.96 -7.61
CA LEU A 111 -7.00 4.08 -6.50
C LEU A 111 -7.09 2.60 -6.90
N LEU A 112 -8.14 2.17 -7.62
CA LEU A 112 -8.33 0.78 -8.01
C LEU A 112 -7.39 0.31 -9.14
N ASP A 113 -6.71 1.22 -9.85
CA ASP A 113 -5.66 0.83 -10.81
C ASP A 113 -4.54 0.03 -10.12
N TYR A 114 -4.20 0.39 -8.88
CA TYR A 114 -3.20 -0.33 -8.08
C TYR A 114 -3.65 -1.74 -7.69
N ALA A 115 -4.95 -1.96 -7.57
CA ALA A 115 -5.54 -3.28 -7.30
C ALA A 115 -5.68 -4.16 -8.56
N GLY A 116 -5.10 -3.75 -9.71
CA GLY A 116 -5.21 -4.47 -10.97
C GLY A 116 -6.61 -4.38 -11.61
N ARG A 117 -7.38 -3.35 -11.27
CA ARG A 117 -8.76 -3.11 -11.73
C ARG A 117 -8.86 -1.79 -12.50
N PRO A 118 -8.11 -1.65 -13.63
CA PRO A 118 -8.09 -0.40 -14.38
C PRO A 118 -9.47 -0.08 -14.97
N GLY A 119 -9.88 1.18 -14.82
CA GLY A 119 -11.18 1.65 -15.28
C GLY A 119 -12.36 1.31 -14.37
N GLU A 120 -12.13 0.62 -13.24
CA GLU A 120 -13.13 0.50 -12.20
C GLU A 120 -13.06 1.69 -11.23
N GLU A 121 -14.19 2.00 -10.61
CA GLU A 121 -14.37 3.19 -9.78
C GLU A 121 -14.91 2.82 -8.41
N ILE A 122 -14.60 3.63 -7.40
CA ILE A 122 -15.23 3.53 -6.10
C ILE A 122 -16.48 4.41 -6.12
N ASP A 123 -17.62 3.79 -6.22
CA ASP A 123 -18.91 4.48 -6.23
C ASP A 123 -19.05 5.44 -5.05
N ASP A 124 -19.71 6.59 -5.31
CA ASP A 124 -19.95 7.55 -4.24
C ASP A 124 -21.09 7.06 -3.32
N PRO A 125 -20.76 6.68 -2.07
CA PRO A 125 -21.76 6.18 -1.13
C PRO A 125 -22.77 7.24 -0.70
N TRP A 126 -22.58 8.50 -1.06
CA TRP A 126 -23.62 9.53 -0.93
C TRP A 126 -24.87 9.18 -1.74
N TYR A 127 -24.69 8.62 -2.93
CA TYR A 127 -25.77 8.21 -3.83
C TYR A 127 -26.24 6.78 -3.59
N THR A 128 -25.30 5.83 -3.45
CA THR A 128 -25.60 4.39 -3.32
C THR A 128 -26.08 4.01 -1.91
N ARG A 129 -25.66 4.76 -0.90
CA ARG A 129 -25.84 4.46 0.54
C ARG A 129 -25.06 3.23 1.02
N GLU A 130 -24.17 2.67 0.21
CA GLU A 130 -23.38 1.47 0.49
C GLU A 130 -22.02 1.83 1.07
N PHE A 131 -22.00 2.43 2.27
CA PHE A 131 -20.77 2.91 2.91
C PHE A 131 -19.80 1.77 3.25
N ASP A 132 -20.30 0.61 3.69
CA ASP A 132 -19.49 -0.56 3.99
C ASP A 132 -18.77 -1.08 2.74
N PHE A 133 -19.48 -1.16 1.61
CA PHE A 133 -18.92 -1.59 0.35
C PHE A 133 -17.86 -0.59 -0.14
N ALA A 134 -18.15 0.70 -0.13
CA ALA A 134 -17.17 1.73 -0.50
C ALA A 134 -15.90 1.67 0.38
N LEU A 135 -16.06 1.43 1.70
CA LEU A 135 -14.92 1.30 2.60
C LEU A 135 -14.07 0.05 2.31
N GLN A 136 -14.70 -1.08 1.91
CA GLN A 136 -13.98 -2.29 1.50
C GLN A 136 -13.19 -2.06 0.22
N GLU A 137 -13.76 -1.38 -0.78
CA GLU A 137 -13.08 -1.03 -2.02
C GLU A 137 -11.89 -0.09 -1.77
N ILE A 138 -12.07 0.91 -0.91
CA ILE A 138 -10.99 1.83 -0.50
C ILE A 138 -9.87 1.05 0.21
N ASP A 139 -10.21 0.15 1.14
CA ASP A 139 -9.22 -0.66 1.85
C ASP A 139 -8.43 -1.55 0.88
N CYS A 140 -9.12 -2.22 -0.06
CA CYS A 140 -8.50 -3.00 -1.12
C CYS A 140 -7.50 -2.17 -1.94
N GLY A 141 -7.93 -1.00 -2.44
CA GLY A 141 -7.07 -0.11 -3.19
C GLY A 141 -5.90 0.46 -2.39
N CYS A 142 -6.11 0.82 -1.12
CA CYS A 142 -5.05 1.31 -0.23
C CYS A 142 -3.99 0.24 0.06
N ARG A 143 -4.39 -1.03 0.25
CA ARG A 143 -3.44 -2.14 0.42
C ARG A 143 -2.60 -2.34 -0.83
N ALA A 144 -3.23 -2.38 -2.00
CA ALA A 144 -2.53 -2.54 -3.26
C ALA A 144 -1.59 -1.36 -3.56
N LEU A 145 -2.01 -0.13 -3.29
CA LEU A 145 -1.16 1.06 -3.38
C LEU A 145 0.04 0.96 -2.41
N PHE A 146 -0.21 0.56 -1.17
CA PHE A 146 0.86 0.37 -0.18
C PHE A 146 1.85 -0.70 -0.63
N GLU A 147 1.39 -1.84 -1.13
CA GLU A 147 2.24 -2.89 -1.69
C GLU A 147 3.07 -2.38 -2.87
N ALA A 148 2.46 -1.67 -3.81
CA ALA A 148 3.15 -1.09 -4.97
C ALA A 148 4.26 -0.09 -4.56
N LEU A 149 3.98 0.79 -3.60
CA LEU A 149 4.92 1.79 -3.12
C LEU A 149 5.98 1.22 -2.17
N SER A 150 5.66 0.13 -1.50
CA SER A 150 6.58 -0.58 -0.61
C SER A 150 7.64 -1.38 -1.36
N GLY A 151 7.62 -1.34 -2.68
CA GLY A 151 8.49 -2.14 -3.54
C GLY A 151 7.91 -3.53 -3.81
N GLY A 152 6.57 -3.68 -3.62
CA GLY A 152 5.84 -4.94 -3.69
C GLY A 152 6.45 -5.98 -2.76
N ALA A 153 5.72 -6.57 -1.84
CA ALA A 153 6.20 -7.79 -1.22
C ALA A 153 6.29 -8.83 -2.35
N GLY A 154 7.50 -9.00 -2.90
CA GLY A 154 7.75 -10.05 -3.88
C GLY A 154 7.34 -11.37 -3.26
N THR A 155 6.36 -12.08 -3.84
CA THR A 155 6.03 -13.41 -3.34
C THR A 155 7.10 -14.37 -3.79
N LEU A 156 7.80 -14.97 -2.85
CA LEU A 156 8.83 -15.99 -3.08
C LEU A 156 8.22 -17.37 -2.80
N ASP A 157 7.80 -18.05 -3.85
CA ASP A 157 7.20 -19.38 -3.73
C ASP A 157 8.28 -20.46 -3.68
N LEU A 158 8.57 -20.91 -2.47
CA LEU A 158 9.53 -21.96 -2.15
C LEU A 158 8.85 -23.33 -1.92
N SER A 159 7.52 -23.40 -2.03
CA SER A 159 6.72 -24.57 -1.65
C SER A 159 7.09 -25.85 -2.39
N SER A 160 7.55 -25.73 -3.64
CA SER A 160 7.97 -26.84 -4.50
C SER A 160 9.44 -27.24 -4.31
N CYS A 161 10.24 -26.45 -3.57
CA CYS A 161 11.66 -26.74 -3.39
C CYS A 161 11.87 -27.98 -2.51
N ARG A 162 12.80 -28.84 -2.92
CA ARG A 162 13.17 -30.08 -2.20
C ARG A 162 14.63 -30.10 -1.76
N GLU A 163 15.45 -29.22 -2.35
CA GLU A 163 16.89 -29.11 -2.11
C GLU A 163 17.25 -27.61 -1.93
N ARG A 164 18.36 -27.35 -1.21
CA ARG A 164 18.82 -25.98 -0.92
C ARG A 164 19.16 -25.21 -2.19
N GLU A 165 19.81 -25.85 -3.16
CA GLU A 165 20.15 -25.23 -4.44
C GLU A 165 18.92 -24.73 -5.17
N ALA A 166 17.83 -25.52 -5.21
CA ALA A 166 16.57 -25.13 -5.83
C ALA A 166 15.95 -23.91 -5.11
N LEU A 167 16.01 -23.88 -3.76
CA LEU A 167 15.53 -22.76 -2.96
C LEU A 167 16.31 -21.48 -3.28
N TYR A 168 17.63 -21.53 -3.28
CA TYR A 168 18.44 -20.36 -3.61
C TYR A 168 18.33 -19.96 -5.09
N ALA A 169 18.09 -20.90 -6.00
CA ALA A 169 17.79 -20.56 -7.39
C ALA A 169 16.50 -19.73 -7.54
N VAL A 170 15.44 -20.07 -6.78
CA VAL A 170 14.22 -19.26 -6.72
C VAL A 170 14.52 -17.89 -6.12
N LEU A 171 15.21 -17.81 -4.98
CA LEU A 171 15.56 -16.54 -4.36
C LEU A 171 16.37 -15.65 -5.33
N ARG A 172 17.38 -16.19 -6.01
CA ARG A 172 18.15 -15.42 -7.00
C ARG A 172 17.29 -14.90 -8.14
N ARG A 173 16.48 -15.78 -8.73
CA ARG A 173 15.60 -15.40 -9.86
C ARG A 173 14.60 -14.32 -9.48
N ASP A 174 13.88 -14.52 -8.37
CA ASP A 174 12.70 -13.70 -8.02
C ASP A 174 13.07 -12.43 -7.24
N MET A 175 14.20 -12.42 -6.55
CA MET A 175 14.76 -11.22 -5.93
C MET A 175 15.71 -10.45 -6.87
N GLY A 176 16.08 -11.02 -8.02
CA GLY A 176 17.07 -10.40 -8.91
C GLY A 176 18.49 -10.36 -8.33
N LEU A 177 18.88 -11.39 -7.55
CA LEU A 177 20.19 -11.43 -6.94
C LEU A 177 21.28 -11.74 -7.98
N PRO A 178 22.50 -11.20 -7.81
CA PRO A 178 23.63 -11.53 -8.67
C PRO A 178 23.97 -13.04 -8.61
N ASP A 179 24.45 -13.59 -9.72
CA ASP A 179 24.86 -15.02 -9.82
C ASP A 179 25.96 -15.41 -8.83
N TRP A 180 26.75 -14.44 -8.38
CA TRP A 180 27.81 -14.65 -7.38
C TRP A 180 27.29 -14.70 -5.94
N SER A 181 26.02 -14.38 -5.69
CA SER A 181 25.46 -14.46 -4.34
C SER A 181 25.50 -15.90 -3.82
N GLY A 182 26.05 -16.09 -2.63
CA GLY A 182 26.21 -17.42 -2.02
C GLY A 182 24.87 -18.11 -1.77
N SER A 183 24.91 -19.43 -1.65
CA SER A 183 23.71 -20.28 -1.37
C SER A 183 23.70 -20.72 0.10
N ASN A 184 23.79 -19.76 1.04
CA ASN A 184 23.73 -19.99 2.47
C ASN A 184 23.05 -18.80 3.19
N LEU A 185 22.74 -18.97 4.49
CA LEU A 185 22.00 -17.96 5.26
C LEU A 185 22.82 -16.69 5.48
N ASP A 186 24.14 -16.77 5.63
CA ASP A 186 25.00 -15.60 5.83
C ASP A 186 24.99 -14.72 4.56
N ALA A 187 25.14 -15.33 3.38
CA ALA A 187 25.05 -14.61 2.12
C ALA A 187 23.66 -14.01 1.88
N LEU A 188 22.59 -14.69 2.30
CA LEU A 188 21.23 -14.16 2.25
C LEU A 188 21.07 -12.97 3.19
N TRP A 189 21.61 -13.04 4.39
CA TRP A 189 21.63 -11.95 5.35
C TRP A 189 22.34 -10.71 4.80
N ASP A 190 23.52 -10.91 4.23
CA ASP A 190 24.32 -9.82 3.63
C ASP A 190 23.51 -9.10 2.53
N VAL A 191 22.82 -9.85 1.69
CA VAL A 191 21.96 -9.28 0.64
C VAL A 191 20.78 -8.52 1.24
N LEU A 192 20.04 -9.10 2.18
CA LEU A 192 18.84 -8.48 2.77
C LEU A 192 19.15 -7.20 3.55
N THR A 193 20.38 -7.09 4.08
CA THR A 193 20.84 -5.91 4.82
C THR A 193 21.57 -4.89 3.95
N ASP A 194 21.86 -5.21 2.69
CA ASP A 194 22.45 -4.29 1.71
C ASP A 194 21.53 -3.08 1.47
N PRO A 195 22.09 -1.85 1.32
CA PRO A 195 21.29 -0.65 1.02
C PRO A 195 20.36 -0.78 -0.19
N GLU A 196 20.71 -1.58 -1.21
CA GLU A 196 19.89 -1.82 -2.41
C GLU A 196 18.60 -2.60 -2.10
N TYR A 197 18.64 -3.47 -1.09
CA TYR A 197 17.49 -4.31 -0.68
C TYR A 197 16.80 -3.78 0.57
N ARG A 198 17.35 -2.78 1.23
CA ARG A 198 16.77 -2.19 2.45
C ARG A 198 15.38 -1.64 2.17
N GLY A 199 14.39 -2.14 2.93
CA GLY A 199 12.98 -1.75 2.81
C GLY A 199 12.19 -2.56 1.79
N LYS A 200 12.80 -3.42 1.00
CA LYS A 200 12.07 -4.43 0.21
C LYS A 200 11.50 -5.47 1.18
N ARG A 201 10.24 -5.86 0.97
CA ARG A 201 9.59 -6.90 1.77
C ARG A 201 9.19 -8.07 0.88
N PHE A 202 9.18 -9.27 1.47
CA PHE A 202 8.90 -10.49 0.74
C PHE A 202 7.93 -11.36 1.54
N ARG A 203 6.91 -11.87 0.85
CA ARG A 203 6.04 -12.92 1.37
C ARG A 203 6.63 -14.28 0.97
N LEU A 204 6.86 -15.14 1.94
CA LEU A 204 7.41 -16.47 1.70
C LEU A 204 6.29 -17.51 1.72
N ILE A 205 6.17 -18.31 0.64
CA ILE A 205 5.39 -19.54 0.64
C ILE A 205 6.40 -20.67 0.84
N LEU A 206 6.39 -21.27 2.05
CA LEU A 206 7.39 -22.27 2.44
C LEU A 206 6.95 -23.68 2.05
N PRO A 207 7.92 -24.62 1.84
CA PRO A 207 7.61 -26.03 1.75
C PRO A 207 7.01 -26.53 3.08
N PRO A 208 6.20 -27.63 3.06
CA PRO A 208 5.65 -28.23 4.27
C PRO A 208 6.73 -28.52 5.33
N GLU A 209 6.39 -28.36 6.61
CA GLU A 209 7.37 -28.54 7.72
C GLU A 209 7.92 -29.96 7.78
N ASP A 210 7.13 -30.97 7.40
CA ASP A 210 7.51 -32.38 7.33
C ASP A 210 8.34 -32.73 6.06
N SER A 211 8.56 -31.76 5.17
CA SER A 211 9.40 -31.94 4.00
C SER A 211 10.91 -31.97 4.37
N PRO A 212 11.76 -32.58 3.54
CA PRO A 212 13.22 -32.61 3.76
C PRO A 212 13.86 -31.23 3.94
N LEU A 213 13.21 -30.18 3.42
CA LEU A 213 13.70 -28.81 3.47
C LEU A 213 12.96 -27.92 4.49
N GLY A 214 11.88 -28.41 5.13
CA GLY A 214 11.00 -27.63 5.99
C GLY A 214 11.74 -26.91 7.12
N SER A 215 12.60 -27.62 7.87
CA SER A 215 13.41 -27.01 8.93
C SER A 215 14.35 -25.92 8.42
N TYR A 216 14.96 -26.13 7.25
CA TYR A 216 15.87 -25.14 6.65
C TYR A 216 15.10 -23.92 6.10
N ALA A 217 13.93 -24.15 5.50
CA ALA A 217 13.06 -23.07 5.04
C ALA A 217 12.58 -22.17 6.19
N ASN A 218 12.38 -22.73 7.38
CA ASN A 218 12.09 -21.95 8.59
C ASN A 218 13.30 -21.06 8.99
N LEU A 219 14.54 -21.54 8.89
CA LEU A 219 15.72 -20.69 9.10
C LEU A 219 15.80 -19.56 8.07
N VAL A 220 15.49 -19.82 6.81
CA VAL A 220 15.37 -18.78 5.78
C VAL A 220 14.34 -17.73 6.18
N ARG A 221 13.14 -18.14 6.63
CA ARG A 221 12.10 -17.22 7.11
C ARG A 221 12.59 -16.35 8.27
N GLU A 222 13.29 -16.95 9.25
CA GLU A 222 13.87 -16.20 10.37
C GLU A 222 14.88 -15.16 9.86
N THR A 223 15.73 -15.51 8.91
CA THR A 223 16.70 -14.58 8.31
C THR A 223 15.97 -13.38 7.67
N PHE A 224 14.87 -13.60 6.93
CA PHE A 224 14.06 -12.51 6.39
C PHE A 224 13.40 -11.66 7.48
N ARG A 225 12.92 -12.30 8.56
CA ARG A 225 12.30 -11.60 9.70
C ARG A 225 13.30 -10.72 10.42
N GLU A 226 14.45 -11.25 10.79
CA GLU A 226 15.51 -10.52 11.49
C GLU A 226 16.08 -9.37 10.65
N ALA A 227 16.17 -9.53 9.33
CA ALA A 227 16.56 -8.47 8.41
C ALA A 227 15.46 -7.42 8.17
N GLY A 228 14.26 -7.61 8.75
CA GLY A 228 13.11 -6.73 8.54
C GLY A 228 12.54 -6.81 7.11
N ALA A 229 12.83 -7.88 6.39
CA ALA A 229 12.44 -8.10 4.99
C ALA A 229 11.25 -9.05 4.83
N LEU A 230 10.67 -9.57 5.92
CA LEU A 230 9.49 -10.43 5.87
C LEU A 230 8.21 -9.60 5.86
N ASP A 231 7.29 -9.90 4.92
CA ASP A 231 5.96 -9.33 4.88
C ASP A 231 4.94 -10.29 5.51
N GLY A 232 4.18 -9.77 6.48
CA GLY A 232 3.14 -10.54 7.18
C GLY A 232 3.69 -11.54 8.18
N ASP A 233 3.92 -11.09 9.41
CA ASP A 233 4.03 -11.95 10.59
C ASP A 233 2.61 -12.20 11.12
N GLU A 234 1.82 -13.03 10.43
CA GLU A 234 0.67 -13.64 11.07
C GLU A 234 1.20 -14.80 11.94
N ALA A 235 1.40 -14.48 13.22
CA ALA A 235 1.47 -15.51 14.25
C ALA A 235 0.12 -16.23 14.24
N PHE A 236 0.13 -17.49 13.86
CA PHE A 236 -0.92 -18.46 14.19
C PHE A 236 -0.76 -18.91 15.62
#